data_01b66d6317b973b5cf1edbea6cedb904
#
_entry.id   01b66d6317b973b5cf1edbea6cedb904
#
_cell.length_a   1.000
_cell.length_b   1.000
_cell.length_c   1.000
_cell.angle_alpha   90.00
_cell.angle_beta   90.00
_cell.angle_gamma   90.00
#
_symmetry.space_group_name_H-M   'P 1'
#
loop_
_entity.id
_entity.type
_entity.pdbx_description
1 polymer ?
#
loop_
_entity_poly.entity_id
_entity_poly.type
_entity_poly.pdbx_seq_one_letter_code
_entity_poly.pdbx_strand_id
1 'polypeptide(L)'
;MSENNTTTSSSRTDTAYIPKERGNNGAKRKEHFNIETVVEEIFPAEKDFDPALASLMKYRDSISYEYIPGKFIKRIRRQYFYSQNGTVYSGKLPAKPLFNSNYDRSFIAGMAQLCYMYTMPVERIVKLFGDNGFDLSKPTAHNLLKKAAALLDNLHKAMRMAVLSDKYLGCDETYAKVLVHETGKNGLHVKKGYVWVAVAHNQGLVYFFYEDGSIKEGIILDFLRNYKGTIQSNGLTTYRKLGEKGFPDIMRLPCLQHIKRKFKDCGKDADAEEIVNLINRLYHNNHLHKIGEDGWTEKKELCFRQKYAPTILDKIQEKLTKITKRSGYIPDSDIYEAVTYMQNEMSDIRNIFTASNYLLDNNAIERVNRFISLSKLLNKVYPNSLSYLYSNQYFTFQEFG
;
A
#
# COMPACT_ATOMS: atom_id res chain seq x y z
N MET A 1 18.61 86.35 0.45
CA MET A 1 17.17 86.44 0.49
C MET A 1 16.67 85.17 1.16
N SER A 2 16.20 85.39 2.36
CA SER A 2 15.78 84.38 3.31
C SER A 2 14.33 83.97 3.04
N GLU A 3 14.02 82.63 3.05
CA GLU A 3 12.66 82.18 3.18
C GLU A 3 12.55 81.20 4.31
N ASN A 4 11.65 81.51 5.24
CA ASN A 4 11.29 80.81 6.43
C ASN A 4 10.45 79.56 6.11
N ASN A 5 10.84 78.45 6.57
CA ASN A 5 9.98 77.24 6.64
C ASN A 5 9.41 77.08 8.04
N THR A 6 8.11 77.32 8.16
CA THR A 6 7.30 77.04 9.32
C THR A 6 6.93 75.59 9.37
N THR A 7 7.44 74.84 10.38
CA THR A 7 7.11 73.48 10.68
C THR A 7 5.84 73.42 11.55
N THR A 8 4.74 72.93 11.00
CA THR A 8 3.54 72.56 11.76
C THR A 8 3.69 71.15 12.33
N SER A 9 3.81 71.04 13.64
CA SER A 9 3.78 69.77 14.36
C SER A 9 2.34 69.26 14.48
N SER A 10 2.01 68.18 13.83
CA SER A 10 0.77 67.43 14.04
C SER A 10 1.01 66.40 15.15
N SER A 11 0.31 66.64 16.28
CA SER A 11 0.23 65.68 17.41
C SER A 11 -0.45 64.39 16.92
N ARG A 12 0.31 63.28 16.82
CA ARG A 12 -0.25 61.92 16.67
C ARG A 12 -0.73 61.51 18.06
N THR A 13 -2.03 61.33 18.19
CA THR A 13 -2.65 60.60 19.30
C THR A 13 -2.24 59.13 19.16
N ASP A 14 -1.48 58.64 20.15
CA ASP A 14 -1.19 57.22 20.30
C ASP A 14 -2.48 56.47 20.63
N THR A 15 -3.16 55.96 19.65
CA THR A 15 -4.18 54.91 19.83
C THR A 15 -3.46 53.60 20.09
N ALA A 16 -3.57 53.14 21.30
CA ALA A 16 -3.06 51.83 21.71
C ALA A 16 -3.56 50.73 20.72
N TYR A 17 -2.61 50.04 20.07
CA TYR A 17 -2.90 48.90 19.22
C TYR A 17 -3.52 47.78 20.04
N ILE A 18 -4.83 47.55 19.88
CA ILE A 18 -5.52 46.38 20.41
C ILE A 18 -5.33 45.25 19.41
N PRO A 19 -4.56 44.20 19.72
CA PRO A 19 -4.41 43.09 18.81
C PRO A 19 -5.78 42.42 18.59
N LYS A 20 -6.27 42.39 17.35
CA LYS A 20 -7.42 41.57 16.99
C LYS A 20 -7.11 40.12 17.35
N GLU A 21 -7.95 39.52 18.18
CA GLU A 21 -7.91 38.07 18.40
C GLU A 21 -8.00 37.36 17.05
N ARG A 22 -6.90 36.72 16.65
CA ARG A 22 -6.90 35.83 15.50
C ARG A 22 -7.74 34.61 15.86
N GLY A 23 -8.91 34.49 15.25
CA GLY A 23 -9.71 33.28 15.33
C GLY A 23 -8.84 32.06 15.01
N ASN A 24 -8.94 31.03 15.85
CA ASN A 24 -8.18 29.78 15.76
C ASN A 24 -8.69 28.94 14.57
N ASN A 25 -8.37 29.31 13.34
CA ASN A 25 -8.64 28.53 12.10
C ASN A 25 -7.48 27.61 11.73
N GLY A 26 -6.56 27.30 12.64
CA GLY A 26 -5.53 26.29 12.44
C GLY A 26 -6.07 24.89 12.69
N ALA A 27 -5.79 23.94 11.79
CA ALA A 27 -6.05 22.54 12.04
C ALA A 27 -5.43 22.14 13.39
N LYS A 28 -6.24 21.57 14.30
CA LYS A 28 -5.76 21.09 15.60
C LYS A 28 -4.69 20.03 15.36
N ARG A 29 -3.52 20.17 15.98
CA ARG A 29 -2.48 19.16 15.94
C ARG A 29 -3.01 17.86 16.52
N LYS A 30 -2.80 16.75 15.81
CA LYS A 30 -3.19 15.42 16.28
C LYS A 30 -2.35 15.07 17.51
N GLU A 31 -3.02 14.72 18.58
CA GLU A 31 -2.38 14.27 19.82
C GLU A 31 -2.28 12.75 19.81
N HIS A 32 -1.17 12.21 20.32
CA HIS A 32 -0.89 10.78 20.37
C HIS A 32 -1.05 10.30 21.82
N PHE A 33 -2.11 9.52 22.08
CA PHE A 33 -2.46 9.07 23.43
C PHE A 33 -1.87 7.71 23.82
N ASN A 34 -1.37 6.93 22.86
CA ASN A 34 -0.89 5.55 23.08
C ASN A 34 0.63 5.47 23.26
N ILE A 35 1.25 6.51 23.80
CA ILE A 35 2.69 6.54 24.10
C ILE A 35 2.91 6.91 25.57
N GLU A 36 4.04 6.46 26.12
CA GLU A 36 4.45 6.83 27.48
C GLU A 36 4.47 8.35 27.60
N THR A 37 3.81 8.88 28.63
CA THR A 37 3.73 10.32 28.87
C THR A 37 4.51 10.67 30.14
N VAL A 38 5.47 11.57 30.00
CA VAL A 38 6.21 12.17 31.11
C VAL A 38 5.73 13.59 31.27
N VAL A 39 5.33 13.95 32.46
CA VAL A 39 4.91 15.32 32.81
C VAL A 39 6.03 16.00 33.59
N GLU A 40 6.50 17.10 33.07
CA GLU A 40 7.50 17.95 33.70
C GLU A 40 6.82 19.25 34.14
N GLU A 41 6.83 19.54 35.45
CA GLU A 41 6.25 20.75 35.98
C GLU A 41 7.27 21.88 36.01
N ILE A 42 6.94 23.02 35.40
CA ILE A 42 7.82 24.20 35.31
C ILE A 42 7.25 25.32 36.12
N PHE A 43 7.96 25.69 37.20
CA PHE A 43 7.62 26.78 38.06
C PHE A 43 8.46 28.02 37.76
N PRO A 44 7.96 29.25 38.14
CA PRO A 44 8.75 30.47 38.07
C PRO A 44 10.04 30.35 38.90
N ALA A 45 11.15 30.79 38.34
CA ALA A 45 12.47 30.75 38.99
C ALA A 45 13.01 32.14 39.37
N GLU A 46 12.18 33.18 39.28
CA GLU A 46 12.55 34.55 39.63
C GLU A 46 12.78 34.68 41.14
N LYS A 47 13.78 35.50 41.52
CA LYS A 47 14.15 35.68 42.93
C LYS A 47 13.02 36.29 43.80
N ASP A 48 12.11 37.02 43.16
CA ASP A 48 11.02 37.76 43.87
C ASP A 48 9.70 36.95 43.84
N PHE A 49 9.71 35.72 43.34
CA PHE A 49 8.55 34.82 43.31
C PHE A 49 8.48 34.00 44.59
N ASP A 50 7.45 34.23 45.39
CA ASP A 50 7.14 33.40 46.57
C ASP A 50 5.86 32.58 46.34
N PRO A 51 5.98 31.23 46.23
CA PRO A 51 4.83 30.34 46.02
C PRO A 51 3.78 30.44 47.15
N ALA A 52 4.18 30.85 48.37
CA ALA A 52 3.26 30.94 49.50
C ALA A 52 2.35 32.17 49.42
N LEU A 53 2.78 33.20 48.68
CA LEU A 53 2.05 34.48 48.52
C LEU A 53 1.35 34.57 47.16
N ALA A 54 1.63 33.62 46.24
CA ALA A 54 1.13 33.63 44.88
C ALA A 54 -0.11 32.73 44.73
N SER A 55 -1.09 33.19 43.98
CA SER A 55 -2.23 32.36 43.54
C SER A 55 -2.07 31.89 42.13
N LEU A 56 -2.34 30.59 41.87
CA LEU A 56 -2.30 30.02 40.52
C LEU A 56 -3.41 30.63 39.66
N MET A 57 -3.04 31.32 38.58
CA MET A 57 -3.99 31.89 37.63
C MET A 57 -4.41 30.87 36.57
N LYS A 58 -3.45 30.22 35.97
CA LYS A 58 -3.64 29.17 34.94
C LYS A 58 -2.32 28.44 34.68
N TYR A 59 -2.42 27.27 34.08
CA TYR A 59 -1.27 26.58 33.45
C TYR A 59 -1.49 26.46 31.97
N ARG A 60 -0.42 26.25 31.23
CA ARG A 60 -0.42 26.01 29.79
C ARG A 60 0.49 24.83 29.50
N ASP A 61 -0.06 23.79 28.87
CA ASP A 61 0.71 22.65 28.43
C ASP A 61 1.40 22.95 27.10
N SER A 62 2.68 22.60 27.03
CA SER A 62 3.46 22.58 25.81
C SER A 62 3.87 21.14 25.55
N ILE A 63 3.34 20.55 24.49
CA ILE A 63 3.59 19.16 24.13
C ILE A 63 4.76 19.07 23.16
N SER A 64 5.73 18.23 23.49
CA SER A 64 6.80 17.79 22.58
C SER A 64 6.83 16.26 22.54
N TYR A 65 7.24 15.71 21.40
CA TYR A 65 7.41 14.26 21.23
C TYR A 65 8.89 13.96 21.07
N GLU A 66 9.38 13.02 21.87
CA GLU A 66 10.77 12.57 21.83
C GLU A 66 10.84 11.16 21.26
N TYR A 67 11.85 10.89 20.44
CA TYR A 67 12.18 9.56 19.95
C TYR A 67 13.40 9.02 20.70
N ILE A 68 13.22 7.92 21.42
CA ILE A 68 14.31 7.19 22.08
C ILE A 68 14.62 5.96 21.24
N PRO A 69 15.85 5.81 20.72
CA PRO A 69 16.23 4.64 19.93
C PRO A 69 16.00 3.34 20.68
N GLY A 70 15.63 2.28 19.96
CA GLY A 70 15.39 0.96 20.52
C GLY A 70 16.63 0.42 21.25
N LYS A 71 16.39 -0.35 22.32
CA LYS A 71 17.45 -0.96 23.14
C LYS A 71 17.63 -2.43 22.79
N PHE A 72 18.87 -2.91 22.73
CA PHE A 72 19.17 -4.33 22.71
C PHE A 72 19.34 -4.84 24.14
N ILE A 73 18.71 -5.98 24.46
CA ILE A 73 18.74 -6.58 25.77
C ILE A 73 19.36 -7.97 25.69
N LYS A 74 20.47 -8.19 26.42
CA LYS A 74 21.02 -9.52 26.64
C LYS A 74 20.27 -10.18 27.79
N ARG A 75 19.43 -11.17 27.50
CA ARG A 75 18.67 -11.92 28.51
C ARG A 75 19.35 -13.25 28.80
N ILE A 76 19.77 -13.43 30.02
CA ILE A 76 20.37 -14.68 30.51
C ILE A 76 19.28 -15.46 31.27
N ARG A 77 18.97 -16.66 30.78
CA ARG A 77 18.06 -17.58 31.47
C ARG A 77 18.87 -18.70 32.08
N ARG A 78 19.00 -18.69 33.41
CA ARG A 78 19.74 -19.71 34.16
C ARG A 78 18.79 -20.82 34.55
N GLN A 79 19.02 -22.03 34.06
CA GLN A 79 18.27 -23.22 34.39
C GLN A 79 19.00 -23.98 35.49
N TYR A 80 18.30 -24.31 36.58
CA TYR A 80 18.83 -25.10 37.67
C TYR A 80 18.35 -26.53 37.55
N PHE A 81 19.23 -27.46 37.93
CA PHE A 81 18.94 -28.89 37.98
C PHE A 81 19.07 -29.37 39.42
N TYR A 82 18.10 -30.11 39.89
CA TYR A 82 18.05 -30.67 41.22
C TYR A 82 17.93 -32.19 41.13
N SER A 83 18.63 -32.90 42.02
CA SER A 83 18.49 -34.34 42.15
C SER A 83 17.75 -34.64 43.47
N GLN A 84 16.69 -35.45 43.42
CA GLN A 84 15.96 -35.96 44.57
C GLN A 84 15.60 -37.40 44.33
N ASN A 85 16.03 -38.32 45.23
CA ASN A 85 15.81 -39.75 45.15
C ASN A 85 16.19 -40.36 43.77
N GLY A 86 17.35 -39.96 43.22
CA GLY A 86 17.83 -40.41 41.91
C GLY A 86 17.12 -39.83 40.70
N THR A 87 16.08 -38.98 40.88
CA THR A 87 15.37 -38.31 39.81
C THR A 87 15.89 -36.90 39.66
N VAL A 88 16.12 -36.48 38.39
CA VAL A 88 16.58 -35.11 38.08
C VAL A 88 15.37 -34.24 37.73
N TYR A 89 15.26 -33.10 38.38
CA TYR A 89 14.26 -32.07 38.16
C TYR A 89 14.92 -30.80 37.61
N SER A 90 14.29 -30.20 36.63
CA SER A 90 14.77 -28.90 36.07
C SER A 90 13.63 -28.01 35.66
N GLY A 91 13.82 -26.68 35.71
CA GLY A 91 12.88 -25.74 35.20
C GLY A 91 12.75 -25.83 33.66
N LYS A 92 11.55 -25.64 33.13
CA LYS A 92 11.32 -25.67 31.69
C LYS A 92 11.67 -24.30 31.05
N LEU A 93 12.58 -24.28 30.11
CA LEU A 93 12.90 -23.08 29.32
C LEU A 93 11.79 -22.76 28.32
N PRO A 94 11.50 -21.48 28.06
CA PRO A 94 10.55 -21.11 27.01
C PRO A 94 11.04 -21.51 25.63
N ALA A 95 10.10 -21.89 24.76
CA ALA A 95 10.42 -22.25 23.39
C ALA A 95 11.02 -21.07 22.61
N LYS A 96 12.06 -21.34 21.85
CA LYS A 96 12.68 -20.38 20.94
C LYS A 96 12.09 -20.47 19.54
N PRO A 97 12.01 -19.34 18.80
CA PRO A 97 11.49 -19.35 17.44
C PRO A 97 12.39 -20.12 16.46
N LEU A 98 13.70 -20.10 16.71
CA LEU A 98 14.69 -20.81 15.92
C LEU A 98 15.50 -21.73 16.81
N PHE A 99 15.64 -22.97 16.39
CA PHE A 99 16.47 -23.96 17.09
C PHE A 99 17.94 -23.53 17.08
N ASN A 100 18.63 -23.70 18.21
CA ASN A 100 20.03 -23.31 18.41
C ASN A 100 20.35 -21.84 18.06
N SER A 101 19.41 -20.91 18.26
CA SER A 101 19.62 -19.50 18.04
C SER A 101 19.65 -18.73 19.35
N ASN A 102 20.53 -17.71 19.41
CA ASN A 102 20.55 -16.75 20.51
C ASN A 102 19.65 -15.53 20.24
N TYR A 103 19.06 -15.44 19.05
CA TYR A 103 18.15 -14.37 18.68
C TYR A 103 16.73 -14.70 19.09
N ASP A 104 16.12 -13.82 19.89
CA ASP A 104 14.74 -13.99 20.38
C ASP A 104 13.72 -13.54 19.31
N ARG A 105 12.43 -13.77 19.58
CA ARG A 105 11.31 -13.45 18.70
C ARG A 105 11.28 -11.99 18.31
N SER A 106 11.45 -11.09 19.30
CA SER A 106 11.45 -9.64 19.08
C SER A 106 12.58 -9.18 18.16
N PHE A 107 13.77 -9.79 18.28
CA PHE A 107 14.90 -9.47 17.41
C PHE A 107 14.63 -9.84 15.95
N ILE A 108 14.12 -11.05 15.73
CA ILE A 108 13.83 -11.57 14.39
C ILE A 108 12.66 -10.77 13.76
N ALA A 109 11.60 -10.52 14.54
CA ALA A 109 10.44 -9.74 14.10
C ALA A 109 10.82 -8.30 13.77
N GLY A 110 11.60 -7.64 14.63
CA GLY A 110 12.06 -6.27 14.41
C GLY A 110 12.94 -6.15 13.15
N MET A 111 13.85 -7.10 12.94
CA MET A 111 14.68 -7.13 11.74
C MET A 111 13.86 -7.38 10.47
N ALA A 112 12.88 -8.30 10.53
CA ALA A 112 11.96 -8.56 9.42
C ALA A 112 11.08 -7.32 9.12
N GLN A 113 10.58 -6.65 10.15
CA GLN A 113 9.83 -5.41 10.01
C GLN A 113 10.64 -4.30 9.34
N LEU A 114 11.87 -4.07 9.79
CA LEU A 114 12.76 -3.08 9.16
C LEU A 114 13.01 -3.41 7.69
N CYS A 115 13.27 -4.68 7.38
CA CYS A 115 13.57 -5.11 6.02
C CYS A 115 12.33 -5.05 5.11
N TYR A 116 11.22 -5.62 5.54
CA TYR A 116 10.06 -5.87 4.67
C TYR A 116 9.01 -4.77 4.73
N MET A 117 8.70 -4.27 5.92
CA MET A 117 7.68 -3.23 6.08
C MET A 117 8.25 -1.84 5.79
N TYR A 118 9.47 -1.56 6.30
CA TYR A 118 10.14 -0.28 6.07
C TYR A 118 11.11 -0.29 4.89
N THR A 119 11.18 -1.40 4.15
CA THR A 119 12.01 -1.57 2.94
C THR A 119 13.49 -1.19 3.13
N MET A 120 14.00 -1.36 4.37
CA MET A 120 15.38 -1.00 4.70
C MET A 120 16.35 -2.08 4.20
N PRO A 121 17.39 -1.71 3.40
CA PRO A 121 18.41 -2.66 2.99
C PRO A 121 19.15 -3.29 4.18
N VAL A 122 19.54 -4.56 4.06
CA VAL A 122 20.18 -5.32 5.15
C VAL A 122 21.45 -4.61 5.65
N GLU A 123 22.21 -3.98 4.76
CA GLU A 123 23.39 -3.21 5.12
C GLU A 123 23.08 -2.05 6.06
N ARG A 124 21.96 -1.37 5.82
CA ARG A 124 21.51 -0.28 6.70
C ARG A 124 20.96 -0.80 8.02
N ILE A 125 20.28 -1.96 8.01
CA ILE A 125 19.82 -2.61 9.25
C ILE A 125 21.02 -2.98 10.12
N VAL A 126 22.05 -3.59 9.53
CA VAL A 126 23.27 -3.97 10.22
C VAL A 126 23.97 -2.73 10.79
N LYS A 127 24.07 -1.65 9.99
CA LYS A 127 24.63 -0.38 10.45
C LYS A 127 23.82 0.21 11.60
N LEU A 128 22.49 0.29 11.47
CA LEU A 128 21.60 0.78 12.52
C LEU A 128 21.76 -0.01 13.82
N PHE A 129 21.93 -1.33 13.75
CA PHE A 129 22.13 -2.17 14.92
C PHE A 129 23.51 -1.89 15.55
N GLY A 130 24.57 -1.74 14.74
CA GLY A 130 25.89 -1.35 15.22
C GLY A 130 25.89 0.03 15.89
N ASP A 131 25.23 1.03 15.31
CA ASP A 131 25.08 2.38 15.89
C ASP A 131 24.33 2.33 17.24
N ASN A 132 23.53 1.30 17.51
CA ASN A 132 22.82 1.03 18.77
C ASN A 132 23.56 -0.01 19.67
N GLY A 133 24.83 -0.28 19.41
CA GLY A 133 25.68 -1.13 20.25
C GLY A 133 25.51 -2.64 20.03
N PHE A 134 24.92 -3.06 18.91
CA PHE A 134 24.74 -4.48 18.58
C PHE A 134 25.39 -4.84 17.25
N ASP A 135 26.57 -5.46 17.31
CA ASP A 135 27.30 -5.91 16.13
C ASP A 135 26.69 -7.17 15.52
N LEU A 136 26.17 -7.04 14.32
CA LEU A 136 25.60 -8.13 13.53
C LEU A 136 26.30 -8.23 12.18
N SER A 137 26.78 -9.41 11.81
CA SER A 137 27.36 -9.60 10.48
C SER A 137 26.29 -9.67 9.40
N LYS A 138 26.57 -9.14 8.19
CA LYS A 138 25.64 -9.22 7.04
C LYS A 138 25.20 -10.65 6.70
N PRO A 139 26.11 -11.66 6.65
CA PRO A 139 25.71 -13.04 6.41
C PRO A 139 24.73 -13.56 7.47
N THR A 140 24.96 -13.22 8.75
CA THR A 140 24.03 -13.60 9.83
C THR A 140 22.67 -12.95 9.67
N ALA A 141 22.61 -11.66 9.32
CA ALA A 141 21.37 -10.94 9.07
C ALA A 141 20.57 -11.59 7.93
N HIS A 142 21.20 -11.87 6.79
CA HIS A 142 20.55 -12.56 5.67
C HIS A 142 20.04 -13.96 6.05
N ASN A 143 20.85 -14.73 6.80
CA ASN A 143 20.42 -16.06 7.24
C ASN A 143 19.23 -16.02 8.22
N LEU A 144 19.19 -15.04 9.11
CA LEU A 144 18.06 -14.83 10.01
C LEU A 144 16.78 -14.47 9.25
N LEU A 145 16.86 -13.56 8.27
CA LEU A 145 15.71 -13.22 7.41
C LEU A 145 15.22 -14.42 6.60
N LYS A 146 16.15 -15.23 6.04
CA LYS A 146 15.79 -16.47 5.35
C LYS A 146 15.07 -17.45 6.27
N LYS A 147 15.53 -17.65 7.49
CA LYS A 147 14.89 -18.51 8.49
C LYS A 147 13.54 -17.95 8.94
N ALA A 148 13.42 -16.62 9.12
CA ALA A 148 12.15 -15.97 9.42
C ALA A 148 11.11 -16.20 8.31
N ALA A 149 11.50 -16.05 7.05
CA ALA A 149 10.64 -16.36 5.92
C ALA A 149 10.17 -17.82 5.92
N ALA A 150 11.08 -18.78 6.18
CA ALA A 150 10.72 -20.19 6.27
C ALA A 150 9.73 -20.52 7.40
N LEU A 151 9.76 -19.77 8.52
CA LEU A 151 8.76 -19.91 9.60
C LEU A 151 7.35 -19.47 9.16
N LEU A 152 7.26 -18.58 8.17
CA LEU A 152 5.99 -18.05 7.66
C LEU A 152 5.42 -18.87 6.50
N ASP A 153 6.08 -19.94 6.04
CA ASP A 153 5.64 -20.73 4.87
C ASP A 153 4.22 -21.29 5.02
N ASN A 154 3.90 -21.85 6.19
CA ASN A 154 2.55 -22.37 6.45
C ASN A 154 1.49 -21.25 6.47
N LEU A 155 1.85 -20.08 6.99
CA LEU A 155 0.97 -18.90 6.97
C LEU A 155 0.74 -18.44 5.52
N HIS A 156 1.79 -18.37 4.71
CA HIS A 156 1.70 -18.02 3.30
C HIS A 156 0.78 -18.99 2.53
N LYS A 157 0.92 -20.29 2.75
CA LYS A 157 0.01 -21.30 2.16
C LYS A 157 -1.44 -21.12 2.62
N ALA A 158 -1.66 -20.88 3.92
CA ALA A 158 -2.98 -20.62 4.46
C ALA A 158 -3.61 -19.35 3.86
N MET A 159 -2.81 -18.30 3.69
CA MET A 159 -3.29 -17.05 3.06
C MET A 159 -3.66 -17.23 1.58
N ARG A 160 -2.91 -18.06 0.82
CA ARG A 160 -3.32 -18.44 -0.54
C ARG A 160 -4.71 -19.05 -0.56
N MET A 161 -5.00 -19.96 0.36
CA MET A 161 -6.31 -20.60 0.46
C MET A 161 -7.39 -19.61 0.88
N ALA A 162 -7.09 -18.73 1.84
CA ALA A 162 -8.02 -17.70 2.30
C ALA A 162 -8.37 -16.74 1.16
N VAL A 163 -7.39 -16.22 0.45
CA VAL A 163 -7.62 -15.33 -0.70
C VAL A 163 -8.46 -16.02 -1.78
N LEU A 164 -8.15 -17.26 -2.14
CA LEU A 164 -8.91 -18.02 -3.14
C LEU A 164 -10.33 -18.41 -2.68
N SER A 165 -10.66 -18.29 -1.39
CA SER A 165 -12.02 -18.49 -0.89
C SER A 165 -12.93 -17.27 -1.06
N ASP A 166 -12.37 -16.08 -1.31
CA ASP A 166 -13.13 -14.87 -1.59
C ASP A 166 -13.83 -14.97 -2.95
N LYS A 167 -15.01 -14.42 -3.06
CA LYS A 167 -15.78 -14.42 -4.31
C LYS A 167 -15.47 -13.25 -5.23
N TYR A 168 -14.66 -12.30 -4.78
CA TYR A 168 -14.25 -11.16 -5.57
C TYR A 168 -12.77 -10.87 -5.38
N LEU A 169 -11.97 -11.20 -6.38
CA LEU A 169 -10.53 -10.97 -6.40
C LEU A 169 -10.19 -9.82 -7.36
N GLY A 170 -9.17 -9.06 -6.97
CA GLY A 170 -8.44 -8.23 -7.88
C GLY A 170 -7.09 -8.87 -8.20
N CYS A 171 -6.70 -8.91 -9.46
CA CYS A 171 -5.43 -9.50 -9.90
C CYS A 171 -4.65 -8.52 -10.75
N ASP A 172 -3.33 -8.49 -10.54
CA ASP A 172 -2.41 -7.66 -11.30
C ASP A 172 -1.01 -8.26 -11.28
N GLU A 173 -0.13 -7.81 -12.16
CA GLU A 173 1.27 -8.18 -12.19
C GLU A 173 2.16 -6.94 -12.16
N THR A 174 3.29 -7.03 -11.49
CA THR A 174 4.27 -5.96 -11.45
C THR A 174 5.65 -6.44 -11.85
N TYR A 175 6.27 -5.74 -12.78
CA TYR A 175 7.62 -6.02 -13.23
C TYR A 175 8.65 -5.88 -12.11
N ALA A 176 9.54 -6.85 -11.96
CA ALA A 176 10.65 -6.82 -11.03
C ALA A 176 11.96 -7.30 -11.69
N LYS A 177 13.09 -6.72 -11.28
CA LYS A 177 14.41 -7.24 -11.62
C LYS A 177 14.88 -8.14 -10.48
N VAL A 178 15.20 -9.39 -10.78
CA VAL A 178 15.64 -10.38 -9.81
C VAL A 178 17.05 -10.82 -10.13
N LEU A 179 17.92 -10.90 -9.12
CA LEU A 179 19.24 -11.48 -9.27
C LEU A 179 19.12 -13.00 -9.12
N VAL A 180 19.51 -13.72 -10.14
CA VAL A 180 19.46 -15.20 -10.18
C VAL A 180 20.83 -15.78 -10.49
N HIS A 181 21.11 -16.97 -9.94
CA HIS A 181 22.17 -17.83 -10.42
C HIS A 181 21.63 -18.71 -11.55
N GLU A 182 22.11 -18.52 -12.75
CA GLU A 182 21.77 -19.39 -13.88
C GLU A 182 22.78 -20.51 -14.01
N THR A 183 22.29 -21.74 -14.19
CA THR A 183 23.15 -22.91 -14.43
C THR A 183 23.96 -22.71 -15.71
N GLY A 184 25.28 -22.85 -15.62
CA GLY A 184 26.20 -22.67 -16.75
C GLY A 184 26.73 -21.26 -16.98
N LYS A 185 26.32 -20.28 -16.13
CA LYS A 185 26.88 -18.92 -16.14
C LYS A 185 27.57 -18.61 -14.81
N ASN A 186 28.72 -17.97 -14.90
CA ASN A 186 29.45 -17.53 -13.72
C ASN A 186 28.80 -16.26 -13.14
N GLY A 187 28.50 -16.29 -11.83
CA GLY A 187 28.03 -15.14 -11.08
C GLY A 187 26.51 -14.93 -11.07
N LEU A 188 26.11 -13.79 -10.52
CA LEU A 188 24.72 -13.35 -10.43
C LEU A 188 24.31 -12.58 -11.69
N HIS A 189 23.22 -12.97 -12.31
CA HIS A 189 22.65 -12.31 -13.48
C HIS A 189 21.31 -11.64 -13.12
N VAL A 190 21.02 -10.51 -13.75
CA VAL A 190 19.73 -9.82 -13.60
C VAL A 190 18.72 -10.46 -14.56
N LYS A 191 17.73 -11.14 -14.02
CA LYS A 191 16.56 -11.63 -14.76
C LYS A 191 15.41 -10.66 -14.62
N LYS A 192 14.74 -10.36 -15.73
CA LYS A 192 13.45 -9.67 -15.72
C LYS A 192 12.41 -10.65 -15.20
N GLY A 193 11.65 -10.24 -14.19
CA GLY A 193 10.62 -11.08 -13.61
C GLY A 193 9.36 -10.32 -13.31
N TYR A 194 8.31 -11.04 -12.93
CA TYR A 194 7.04 -10.49 -12.53
C TYR A 194 6.65 -11.05 -11.17
N VAL A 195 6.17 -10.17 -10.32
CA VAL A 195 5.48 -10.53 -9.08
C VAL A 195 4.00 -10.36 -9.34
N TRP A 196 3.25 -11.39 -9.05
CA TRP A 196 1.81 -11.41 -9.15
C TRP A 196 1.18 -11.04 -7.83
N VAL A 197 0.05 -10.35 -7.87
CA VAL A 197 -0.73 -10.00 -6.68
C VAL A 197 -2.18 -10.39 -6.88
N ALA A 198 -2.77 -10.94 -5.83
CA ALA A 198 -4.20 -11.18 -5.72
C ALA A 198 -4.72 -10.49 -4.45
N VAL A 199 -5.76 -9.70 -4.59
CA VAL A 199 -6.43 -8.97 -3.51
C VAL A 199 -7.83 -9.55 -3.34
N ALA A 200 -8.15 -10.08 -2.17
CA ALA A 200 -9.47 -10.53 -1.77
C ALA A 200 -10.26 -9.34 -1.26
N HIS A 201 -11.12 -8.77 -2.10
CA HIS A 201 -11.79 -7.49 -1.81
C HIS A 201 -12.76 -7.55 -0.64
N ASN A 202 -13.45 -8.67 -0.42
CA ASN A 202 -14.41 -8.80 0.69
C ASN A 202 -13.71 -9.09 2.02
N GLN A 203 -12.54 -9.73 1.99
CA GLN A 203 -11.80 -10.12 3.19
C GLN A 203 -10.68 -9.13 3.54
N GLY A 204 -10.33 -8.20 2.65
CA GLY A 204 -9.21 -7.27 2.84
C GLY A 204 -7.84 -7.96 2.89
N LEU A 205 -7.69 -9.13 2.27
CA LEU A 205 -6.46 -9.91 2.25
C LEU A 205 -5.70 -9.69 0.95
N VAL A 206 -4.37 -9.65 1.06
CA VAL A 206 -3.46 -9.50 -0.08
C VAL A 206 -2.51 -10.68 -0.13
N TYR A 207 -2.35 -11.27 -1.30
CA TYR A 207 -1.44 -12.37 -1.53
C TYR A 207 -0.51 -12.05 -2.71
N PHE A 208 0.80 -12.04 -2.44
CA PHE A 208 1.82 -11.93 -3.47
C PHE A 208 2.41 -13.29 -3.78
N PHE A 209 2.67 -13.56 -5.05
CA PHE A 209 3.37 -14.78 -5.45
C PHE A 209 4.31 -14.53 -6.62
N TYR A 210 5.34 -15.35 -6.68
CA TYR A 210 6.39 -15.27 -7.66
C TYR A 210 6.76 -16.68 -8.08
N GLU A 211 6.68 -16.97 -9.37
CA GLU A 211 7.10 -18.24 -9.93
C GLU A 211 8.11 -17.99 -11.05
N ASP A 212 9.38 -18.16 -10.70
CA ASP A 212 10.53 -18.02 -11.63
C ASP A 212 10.55 -16.72 -12.47
N GLY A 213 9.82 -15.70 -12.02
CA GLY A 213 9.72 -14.39 -12.67
C GLY A 213 9.05 -14.39 -14.03
N SER A 214 8.37 -15.44 -14.38
CA SER A 214 7.68 -15.54 -15.67
C SER A 214 6.39 -14.70 -15.69
N ILE A 215 6.09 -14.10 -16.85
CA ILE A 215 4.76 -13.54 -17.17
C ILE A 215 3.89 -14.59 -17.91
N LYS A 216 4.37 -15.83 -18.00
CA LYS A 216 3.63 -16.88 -18.71
C LYS A 216 2.21 -17.02 -18.17
N GLU A 217 1.28 -17.10 -19.08
CA GLU A 217 -0.14 -17.31 -18.85
C GLU A 217 -0.43 -18.43 -17.84
N GLY A 218 0.32 -19.53 -17.89
CA GLY A 218 0.14 -20.67 -17.00
C GLY A 218 0.21 -20.36 -15.52
N ILE A 219 0.96 -19.33 -15.10
CA ILE A 219 1.12 -18.99 -13.67
C ILE A 219 -0.19 -18.54 -13.05
N ILE A 220 -0.84 -17.54 -13.65
CA ILE A 220 -2.11 -17.04 -13.12
C ILE A 220 -3.24 -18.05 -13.34
N LEU A 221 -3.23 -18.78 -14.43
CA LEU A 221 -4.21 -19.84 -14.70
C LEU A 221 -4.09 -21.00 -13.70
N ASP A 222 -2.86 -21.39 -13.33
CA ASP A 222 -2.63 -22.39 -12.27
C ASP A 222 -3.04 -21.89 -10.89
N PHE A 223 -2.80 -20.60 -10.61
CA PHE A 223 -3.27 -19.98 -9.35
C PHE A 223 -4.79 -20.03 -9.26
N LEU A 224 -5.50 -19.75 -10.37
CA LEU A 224 -6.95 -19.65 -10.45
C LEU A 224 -7.66 -20.96 -10.86
N ARG A 225 -6.95 -22.06 -11.03
CA ARG A 225 -7.46 -23.32 -11.63
C ARG A 225 -8.82 -23.79 -11.11
N ASN A 226 -9.07 -23.65 -9.82
CA ASN A 226 -10.32 -24.09 -9.17
C ASN A 226 -11.12 -22.91 -8.61
N TYR A 227 -10.77 -21.70 -8.97
CA TYR A 227 -11.45 -20.51 -8.50
C TYR A 227 -12.81 -20.36 -9.18
N LYS A 228 -13.81 -19.95 -8.36
CA LYS A 228 -15.18 -19.67 -8.80
C LYS A 228 -15.62 -18.34 -8.22
N GLY A 229 -15.78 -17.35 -9.06
CA GLY A 229 -16.15 -16.00 -8.63
C GLY A 229 -15.82 -14.93 -9.65
N THR A 230 -15.61 -13.73 -9.16
CA THR A 230 -15.35 -12.54 -9.98
C THR A 230 -13.89 -12.14 -9.88
N ILE A 231 -13.29 -11.78 -11.00
CA ILE A 231 -11.92 -11.27 -11.06
C ILE A 231 -11.89 -9.91 -11.73
N GLN A 232 -11.35 -8.92 -11.02
CA GLN A 232 -11.01 -7.61 -11.59
C GLN A 232 -9.54 -7.58 -12.00
N SER A 233 -9.28 -7.17 -13.24
CA SER A 233 -7.91 -7.15 -13.79
C SER A 233 -7.73 -6.06 -14.84
N ASN A 234 -6.48 -5.84 -15.26
CA ASN A 234 -6.17 -5.10 -16.48
C ASN A 234 -6.56 -5.88 -17.74
N GLY A 235 -6.31 -5.31 -18.92
CA GLY A 235 -6.63 -5.94 -20.22
C GLY A 235 -5.55 -6.87 -20.78
N LEU A 236 -4.70 -7.47 -19.92
CA LEU A 236 -3.73 -8.47 -20.38
C LEU A 236 -4.46 -9.66 -21.01
N THR A 237 -3.96 -10.15 -22.13
CA THR A 237 -4.57 -11.24 -22.91
C THR A 237 -4.87 -12.48 -22.06
N THR A 238 -4.01 -12.78 -21.10
CA THR A 238 -4.18 -13.88 -20.14
C THR A 238 -5.49 -13.77 -19.37
N TYR A 239 -5.81 -12.57 -18.84
CA TYR A 239 -7.06 -12.38 -18.10
C TYR A 239 -8.29 -12.40 -19.02
N ARG A 240 -8.17 -11.98 -20.28
CA ARG A 240 -9.28 -12.06 -21.25
C ARG A 240 -9.72 -13.48 -21.54
N LYS A 241 -8.82 -14.45 -21.40
CA LYS A 241 -9.14 -15.88 -21.55
C LYS A 241 -9.89 -16.48 -20.36
N LEU A 242 -9.93 -15.76 -19.20
CA LEU A 242 -10.76 -16.16 -18.07
C LEU A 242 -12.25 -15.98 -18.44
N GLY A 243 -13.06 -16.99 -18.20
CA GLY A 243 -14.46 -17.02 -18.66
C GLY A 243 -14.67 -17.77 -20.01
N GLU A 244 -13.59 -18.05 -20.75
CA GLU A 244 -13.62 -18.93 -21.90
C GLU A 244 -13.65 -20.41 -21.50
N LYS A 245 -13.59 -21.31 -22.50
CA LYS A 245 -13.70 -22.80 -22.37
C LYS A 245 -12.85 -23.47 -21.30
N GLY A 246 -12.16 -22.88 -20.44
CA GLY A 246 -11.38 -23.51 -19.35
C GLY A 246 -11.76 -23.00 -17.97
N PHE A 247 -12.48 -21.87 -17.89
CA PHE A 247 -12.81 -21.19 -16.64
C PHE A 247 -14.25 -20.63 -16.67
N PRO A 248 -15.27 -21.45 -16.92
CA PRO A 248 -16.65 -20.99 -17.09
C PRO A 248 -17.25 -20.36 -15.82
N ASP A 249 -16.68 -20.67 -14.66
CA ASP A 249 -17.15 -20.17 -13.35
C ASP A 249 -16.50 -18.84 -12.96
N ILE A 250 -15.70 -18.22 -13.82
CA ILE A 250 -15.03 -16.94 -13.56
C ILE A 250 -15.71 -15.84 -14.36
N MET A 251 -16.26 -14.85 -13.67
CA MET A 251 -16.72 -13.60 -14.25
C MET A 251 -15.59 -12.56 -14.22
N ARG A 252 -15.29 -11.93 -15.32
CA ARG A 252 -14.25 -10.91 -15.40
C ARG A 252 -14.82 -9.50 -15.33
N LEU A 253 -14.10 -8.61 -14.63
CA LEU A 253 -14.32 -7.16 -14.58
C LEU A 253 -13.05 -6.45 -15.08
N PRO A 254 -13.12 -5.69 -16.16
CA PRO A 254 -11.99 -4.90 -16.62
C PRO A 254 -11.81 -3.62 -15.80
N CYS A 255 -10.61 -3.06 -15.87
CA CYS A 255 -10.29 -1.79 -15.23
C CYS A 255 -10.62 -0.61 -16.15
N LEU A 256 -11.63 0.20 -15.81
CA LEU A 256 -11.98 1.40 -16.58
C LEU A 256 -10.86 2.45 -16.62
N GLN A 257 -9.98 2.49 -15.60
CA GLN A 257 -8.87 3.43 -15.57
C GLN A 257 -7.83 3.11 -16.66
N HIS A 258 -7.56 1.83 -16.92
CA HIS A 258 -6.67 1.42 -18.01
C HIS A 258 -7.26 1.78 -19.38
N ILE A 259 -8.55 1.54 -19.57
CA ILE A 259 -9.27 1.94 -20.78
C ILE A 259 -9.20 3.45 -20.98
N LYS A 260 -9.55 4.22 -19.94
CA LYS A 260 -9.52 5.68 -19.96
C LYS A 260 -8.12 6.23 -20.30
N ARG A 261 -7.05 5.59 -19.79
CA ARG A 261 -5.67 5.99 -20.08
C ARG A 261 -5.37 5.87 -21.57
N LYS A 262 -5.76 4.76 -22.22
CA LYS A 262 -5.58 4.58 -23.68
C LYS A 262 -6.19 5.71 -24.49
N PHE A 263 -7.40 6.15 -24.16
CA PHE A 263 -8.03 7.30 -24.83
C PHE A 263 -7.37 8.63 -24.51
N LYS A 264 -6.83 8.82 -23.31
CA LYS A 264 -6.07 10.03 -22.96
C LYS A 264 -4.74 10.11 -23.72
N ASP A 265 -4.12 8.99 -24.00
CA ASP A 265 -2.86 8.93 -24.75
C ASP A 265 -3.03 9.31 -26.21
N CYS A 266 -4.28 9.34 -26.74
CA CYS A 266 -4.60 9.86 -28.09
C CYS A 266 -4.44 11.38 -28.24
N GLY A 267 -4.03 12.11 -27.20
CA GLY A 267 -3.75 13.54 -27.24
C GLY A 267 -5.00 14.40 -27.44
N LYS A 268 -4.98 15.28 -28.48
CA LYS A 268 -6.07 16.22 -28.77
C LYS A 268 -7.15 15.65 -29.70
N ASP A 269 -7.38 14.36 -29.71
CA ASP A 269 -8.47 13.75 -30.48
C ASP A 269 -9.83 14.00 -29.80
N ALA A 270 -10.71 14.75 -30.45
CA ALA A 270 -12.02 15.14 -29.91
C ALA A 270 -12.94 13.94 -29.63
N ASP A 271 -12.86 12.89 -30.44
CA ASP A 271 -13.64 11.66 -30.23
C ASP A 271 -13.13 10.89 -29.02
N ALA A 272 -11.81 10.82 -28.83
CA ALA A 272 -11.20 10.22 -27.66
C ALA A 272 -11.56 10.97 -26.39
N GLU A 273 -11.56 12.31 -26.43
CA GLU A 273 -11.98 13.15 -25.30
C GLU A 273 -13.44 12.92 -24.92
N GLU A 274 -14.32 12.75 -25.90
CA GLU A 274 -15.73 12.44 -25.64
C GLU A 274 -15.91 11.08 -24.93
N ILE A 275 -15.14 10.06 -25.34
CA ILE A 275 -15.12 8.75 -24.65
C ILE A 275 -14.63 8.91 -23.20
N VAL A 276 -13.53 9.68 -22.98
CA VAL A 276 -13.01 9.98 -21.64
C VAL A 276 -14.09 10.63 -20.78
N ASN A 277 -14.86 11.56 -21.34
CA ASN A 277 -15.92 12.28 -20.64
C ASN A 277 -17.09 11.31 -20.28
N LEU A 278 -17.45 10.38 -21.16
CA LEU A 278 -18.45 9.37 -20.85
C LEU A 278 -17.98 8.41 -19.75
N ILE A 279 -16.71 8.00 -19.75
CA ILE A 279 -16.13 7.21 -18.66
C ILE A 279 -16.12 8.01 -17.35
N ASN A 280 -15.77 9.32 -17.40
CA ASN A 280 -15.82 10.18 -16.22
C ASN A 280 -17.24 10.27 -15.62
N ARG A 281 -18.28 10.24 -16.46
CA ARG A 281 -19.66 10.20 -15.99
C ARG A 281 -20.02 8.90 -15.27
N LEU A 282 -19.45 7.75 -15.69
CA LEU A 282 -19.58 6.50 -14.94
C LEU A 282 -18.99 6.63 -13.54
N TYR A 283 -17.78 7.19 -13.43
CA TYR A 283 -17.14 7.45 -12.13
C TYR A 283 -17.93 8.44 -11.27
N HIS A 284 -18.37 9.55 -11.87
CA HIS A 284 -19.16 10.55 -11.15
C HIS A 284 -20.41 9.95 -10.56
N ASN A 285 -21.21 9.23 -11.35
CA ASN A 285 -22.42 8.60 -10.88
C ASN A 285 -22.18 7.56 -9.80
N ASN A 286 -21.09 6.80 -9.90
CA ASN A 286 -20.72 5.80 -8.90
C ASN A 286 -20.30 6.41 -7.55
N HIS A 287 -19.99 7.70 -7.49
CA HIS A 287 -19.57 8.42 -6.28
C HIS A 287 -20.65 9.37 -5.71
N LEU A 288 -21.82 9.42 -6.33
CA LEU A 288 -22.91 10.31 -5.88
C LEU A 288 -23.45 9.91 -4.50
N HIS A 289 -23.43 8.61 -4.20
CA HIS A 289 -23.96 8.08 -2.97
C HIS A 289 -22.94 7.14 -2.31
N LYS A 290 -23.00 7.02 -0.99
CA LYS A 290 -22.21 6.05 -0.25
C LYS A 290 -23.12 5.09 0.49
N ILE A 291 -22.85 3.81 0.36
CA ILE A 291 -23.57 2.77 1.08
C ILE A 291 -23.42 3.02 2.59
N GLY A 292 -24.55 3.03 3.32
CA GLY A 292 -24.60 3.31 4.76
C GLY A 292 -24.91 4.77 5.12
N GLU A 293 -24.81 5.72 4.19
CA GLU A 293 -25.17 7.12 4.40
C GLU A 293 -26.61 7.39 3.96
N ASP A 294 -27.37 8.18 4.73
CA ASP A 294 -28.75 8.63 4.41
C ASP A 294 -29.72 7.51 4.00
N GLY A 295 -29.57 6.32 4.57
CA GLY A 295 -30.39 5.16 4.21
C GLY A 295 -30.10 4.61 2.81
N TRP A 296 -28.91 4.92 2.23
CA TRP A 296 -28.46 4.33 0.98
C TRP A 296 -27.93 2.91 1.20
N THR A 297 -28.66 1.94 0.66
CA THR A 297 -28.37 0.51 0.82
C THR A 297 -27.72 -0.07 -0.44
N GLU A 298 -27.07 -1.24 -0.32
CA GLU A 298 -26.53 -1.98 -1.46
C GLU A 298 -27.57 -2.22 -2.57
N LYS A 299 -28.82 -2.50 -2.18
CA LYS A 299 -29.93 -2.68 -3.13
C LYS A 299 -30.25 -1.40 -3.90
N LYS A 300 -30.27 -0.25 -3.23
CA LYS A 300 -30.48 1.05 -3.88
C LYS A 300 -29.32 1.38 -4.81
N GLU A 301 -28.08 1.14 -4.38
CA GLU A 301 -26.88 1.32 -5.20
C GLU A 301 -26.94 0.45 -6.46
N LEU A 302 -27.26 -0.83 -6.33
CA LEU A 302 -27.38 -1.73 -7.49
C LEU A 302 -28.46 -1.25 -8.47
N CYS A 303 -29.64 -0.91 -7.99
CA CYS A 303 -30.72 -0.37 -8.83
C CYS A 303 -30.28 0.91 -9.55
N PHE A 304 -29.57 1.80 -8.87
CA PHE A 304 -29.05 3.03 -9.45
C PHE A 304 -28.01 2.76 -10.54
N ARG A 305 -27.04 1.87 -10.28
CA ARG A 305 -26.04 1.43 -11.26
C ARG A 305 -26.70 0.85 -12.52
N GLN A 306 -27.69 -0.02 -12.35
CA GLN A 306 -28.42 -0.64 -13.45
C GLN A 306 -29.24 0.35 -14.26
N LYS A 307 -29.61 1.49 -13.70
CA LYS A 307 -30.33 2.55 -14.39
C LYS A 307 -29.42 3.45 -15.23
N TYR A 308 -28.28 3.91 -14.68
CA TYR A 308 -27.45 4.88 -15.39
C TYR A 308 -26.40 4.25 -16.31
N ALA A 309 -25.83 3.09 -15.94
CA ALA A 309 -24.70 2.54 -16.65
C ALA A 309 -25.04 2.08 -18.08
N PRO A 310 -26.14 1.35 -18.35
CA PRO A 310 -26.47 0.95 -19.70
C PRO A 310 -26.57 2.13 -20.67
N THR A 311 -27.25 3.21 -20.28
CA THR A 311 -27.40 4.41 -21.13
C THR A 311 -26.06 5.05 -21.49
N ILE A 312 -25.09 5.06 -20.57
CA ILE A 312 -23.76 5.61 -20.85
C ILE A 312 -22.96 4.65 -21.71
N LEU A 313 -23.00 3.36 -21.42
CA LEU A 313 -22.30 2.34 -22.19
C LEU A 313 -22.80 2.22 -23.63
N ASP A 314 -24.10 2.38 -23.86
CA ASP A 314 -24.68 2.38 -25.20
C ASP A 314 -24.19 3.60 -25.99
N LYS A 315 -24.12 4.80 -25.38
CA LYS A 315 -23.52 5.99 -26.01
C LYS A 315 -22.03 5.77 -26.35
N ILE A 316 -21.30 5.11 -25.48
CA ILE A 316 -19.91 4.75 -25.76
C ILE A 316 -19.84 3.81 -26.97
N GLN A 317 -20.68 2.79 -27.02
CA GLN A 317 -20.73 1.82 -28.14
C GLN A 317 -21.06 2.50 -29.47
N GLU A 318 -22.05 3.42 -29.47
CA GLU A 318 -22.39 4.23 -30.65
C GLU A 318 -21.21 5.08 -31.11
N LYS A 319 -20.51 5.70 -30.14
CA LYS A 319 -19.33 6.53 -30.44
C LYS A 319 -18.19 5.71 -31.02
N LEU A 320 -17.87 4.56 -30.43
CA LEU A 320 -16.86 3.62 -30.98
C LEU A 320 -17.19 3.25 -32.41
N THR A 321 -18.46 2.95 -32.72
CA THR A 321 -18.91 2.63 -34.09
C THR A 321 -18.74 3.80 -35.04
N LYS A 322 -18.89 5.06 -34.59
CA LYS A 322 -18.63 6.25 -35.41
C LYS A 322 -17.13 6.43 -35.68
N ILE A 323 -16.30 6.24 -34.65
CA ILE A 323 -14.85 6.38 -34.78
C ILE A 323 -14.28 5.38 -35.80
N THR A 324 -14.72 4.13 -35.79
CA THR A 324 -14.24 3.10 -36.74
C THR A 324 -14.56 3.38 -38.20
N LYS A 325 -15.53 4.27 -38.46
CA LYS A 325 -15.96 4.67 -39.83
C LYS A 325 -15.33 5.96 -40.34
N ARG A 326 -14.58 6.71 -39.48
CA ARG A 326 -13.93 7.96 -39.87
C ARG A 326 -12.65 7.71 -40.70
N SER A 327 -12.27 8.65 -41.56
CA SER A 327 -11.10 8.56 -42.43
C SER A 327 -9.76 8.49 -41.66
N GLY A 328 -9.68 8.97 -40.44
CA GLY A 328 -8.47 8.93 -39.57
C GLY A 328 -8.33 7.67 -38.73
N TYR A 329 -9.18 6.67 -38.89
CA TYR A 329 -9.09 5.37 -38.20
C TYR A 329 -8.17 4.43 -38.94
N ILE A 330 -6.86 4.56 -38.67
CA ILE A 330 -5.80 3.79 -39.36
C ILE A 330 -5.21 2.79 -38.38
N PRO A 331 -4.93 1.52 -38.81
CA PRO A 331 -4.20 0.57 -37.99
C PRO A 331 -2.91 1.16 -37.39
N ASP A 332 -2.57 0.73 -36.17
CA ASP A 332 -1.40 1.16 -35.40
C ASP A 332 -1.41 2.65 -34.95
N SER A 333 -2.51 3.40 -35.17
CA SER A 333 -2.70 4.70 -34.53
C SER A 333 -3.15 4.56 -33.08
N ASP A 334 -2.84 5.55 -32.20
CA ASP A 334 -3.25 5.54 -30.81
C ASP A 334 -4.77 5.37 -30.63
N ILE A 335 -5.57 6.03 -31.50
CA ILE A 335 -7.04 5.89 -31.47
C ILE A 335 -7.49 4.48 -31.89
N TYR A 336 -6.79 3.86 -32.85
CA TYR A 336 -7.07 2.47 -33.24
C TYR A 336 -6.83 1.52 -32.08
N GLU A 337 -5.69 1.65 -31.39
CA GLU A 337 -5.37 0.85 -30.21
C GLU A 337 -6.38 1.05 -29.07
N ALA A 338 -6.74 2.30 -28.79
CA ALA A 338 -7.69 2.62 -27.72
C ALA A 338 -9.08 2.04 -27.98
N VAL A 339 -9.57 2.18 -29.21
CA VAL A 339 -10.87 1.65 -29.62
C VAL A 339 -10.86 0.12 -29.60
N THR A 340 -9.84 -0.51 -30.18
CA THR A 340 -9.70 -1.97 -30.21
C THR A 340 -9.62 -2.54 -28.80
N TYR A 341 -8.84 -1.88 -27.91
CA TYR A 341 -8.76 -2.28 -26.51
C TYR A 341 -10.13 -2.23 -25.84
N MET A 342 -10.87 -1.11 -25.98
CA MET A 342 -12.18 -0.95 -25.36
C MET A 342 -13.22 -1.92 -25.94
N GLN A 343 -13.21 -2.16 -27.26
CA GLN A 343 -14.11 -3.11 -27.90
C GLN A 343 -13.94 -4.54 -27.37
N ASN A 344 -12.68 -4.95 -27.15
CA ASN A 344 -12.35 -6.26 -26.58
C ASN A 344 -12.83 -6.40 -25.12
N GLU A 345 -12.99 -5.30 -24.40
CA GLU A 345 -13.42 -5.26 -23.00
C GLU A 345 -14.92 -5.02 -22.83
N MET A 346 -15.65 -4.62 -23.87
CA MET A 346 -17.01 -4.06 -23.77
C MET A 346 -18.03 -5.03 -23.16
N SER A 347 -17.92 -6.32 -23.47
CA SER A 347 -18.79 -7.34 -22.86
C SER A 347 -18.62 -7.40 -21.35
N ASP A 348 -17.36 -7.37 -20.92
CA ASP A 348 -17.00 -7.54 -19.51
C ASP A 348 -17.18 -6.24 -18.70
N ILE A 349 -17.11 -5.05 -19.34
CA ILE A 349 -17.43 -3.77 -18.69
C ILE A 349 -18.83 -3.77 -18.10
N ARG A 350 -19.79 -4.38 -18.77
CA ARG A 350 -21.18 -4.47 -18.27
C ARG A 350 -21.28 -5.26 -16.97
N ASN A 351 -20.40 -6.22 -16.75
CA ASN A 351 -20.36 -7.01 -15.53
C ASN A 351 -20.06 -6.16 -14.28
N ILE A 352 -19.30 -5.05 -14.42
CA ILE A 352 -19.00 -4.14 -13.29
C ILE A 352 -20.27 -3.63 -12.61
N PHE A 353 -21.36 -3.47 -13.34
CA PHE A 353 -22.60 -2.89 -12.87
C PHE A 353 -23.65 -3.93 -12.44
N THR A 354 -23.25 -5.20 -12.31
CA THR A 354 -24.14 -6.28 -11.85
C THR A 354 -24.18 -6.44 -10.34
N ALA A 355 -23.24 -5.82 -9.60
CA ALA A 355 -23.24 -5.80 -8.14
C ALA A 355 -22.88 -4.40 -7.60
N SER A 356 -23.31 -4.11 -6.38
CA SER A 356 -23.07 -2.83 -5.71
C SER A 356 -21.61 -2.63 -5.27
N ASN A 357 -20.93 -3.71 -4.89
CA ASN A 357 -19.58 -3.72 -4.35
C ASN A 357 -18.48 -3.85 -5.40
N TYR A 358 -18.79 -4.03 -6.70
CA TYR A 358 -17.76 -4.10 -7.73
C TYR A 358 -17.15 -2.74 -8.00
N LEU A 359 -15.82 -2.68 -8.01
CA LEU A 359 -15.07 -1.46 -8.26
C LEU A 359 -15.01 -1.16 -9.77
N LEU A 360 -14.94 0.13 -10.11
CA LEU A 360 -14.80 0.54 -11.51
C LEU A 360 -13.37 0.36 -12.04
N ASP A 361 -12.40 0.25 -11.15
CA ASP A 361 -10.98 0.19 -11.51
C ASP A 361 -10.17 -0.67 -10.54
N ASN A 362 -8.91 -0.88 -10.93
CA ASN A 362 -7.93 -1.69 -10.22
C ASN A 362 -7.03 -0.85 -9.28
N ASN A 363 -7.41 0.38 -8.92
CA ASN A 363 -6.59 1.29 -8.14
C ASN A 363 -6.23 0.74 -6.75
N ALA A 364 -7.09 -0.07 -6.14
CA ALA A 364 -6.81 -0.73 -4.87
C ALA A 364 -5.57 -1.64 -5.00
N ILE A 365 -5.48 -2.40 -6.08
CA ILE A 365 -4.36 -3.31 -6.36
C ILE A 365 -3.11 -2.53 -6.75
N GLU A 366 -3.25 -1.46 -7.54
CA GLU A 366 -2.12 -0.57 -7.86
C GLU A 366 -1.50 0.04 -6.60
N ARG A 367 -2.31 0.42 -5.59
CA ARG A 367 -1.81 0.89 -4.29
C ARG A 367 -1.00 -0.17 -3.56
N VAL A 368 -1.48 -1.40 -3.54
CA VAL A 368 -0.77 -2.55 -2.94
C VAL A 368 0.56 -2.81 -3.67
N ASN A 369 0.58 -2.72 -4.99
CA ASN A 369 1.79 -2.87 -5.80
C ASN A 369 2.85 -1.79 -5.52
N ARG A 370 2.51 -0.66 -4.89
CA ARG A 370 3.48 0.38 -4.50
C ARG A 370 4.53 -0.14 -3.52
N PHE A 371 4.21 -1.06 -2.63
CA PHE A 371 5.19 -1.68 -1.74
C PHE A 371 6.30 -2.37 -2.52
N ILE A 372 5.94 -3.13 -3.56
CA ILE A 372 6.92 -3.76 -4.45
C ILE A 372 7.68 -2.70 -5.26
N SER A 373 7.02 -1.64 -5.70
CA SER A 373 7.64 -0.57 -6.48
C SER A 373 8.61 0.28 -5.67
N LEU A 374 8.32 0.57 -4.40
CA LEU A 374 9.23 1.26 -3.47
C LEU A 374 10.48 0.42 -3.22
N SER A 375 10.33 -0.89 -2.99
CA SER A 375 11.47 -1.78 -2.87
C SER A 375 12.32 -1.83 -4.15
N LYS A 376 11.75 -1.65 -5.35
CA LYS A 376 12.51 -1.53 -6.61
C LYS A 376 13.35 -0.26 -6.71
N LEU A 377 12.83 0.88 -6.23
CA LEU A 377 13.57 2.15 -6.22
C LEU A 377 14.80 2.06 -5.32
N LEU A 378 14.65 1.45 -4.16
CA LEU A 378 15.76 1.21 -3.23
C LEU A 378 16.80 0.26 -3.79
N ASN A 379 16.41 -0.72 -4.61
CA ASN A 379 17.36 -1.62 -5.27
C ASN A 379 18.15 -1.00 -6.43
N LYS A 380 17.63 0.03 -7.10
CA LYS A 380 18.47 0.79 -8.05
C LYS A 380 19.66 1.43 -7.34
N VAL A 381 19.51 1.75 -6.06
CA VAL A 381 20.57 2.35 -5.21
C VAL A 381 21.38 1.26 -4.49
N TYR A 382 20.77 0.09 -4.23
CA TYR A 382 21.39 -1.02 -3.47
C TYR A 382 21.04 -2.38 -4.11
N PRO A 383 21.77 -2.84 -5.12
CA PRO A 383 21.40 -4.00 -5.94
C PRO A 383 21.25 -5.35 -5.21
N ASN A 384 21.78 -5.47 -4.00
CA ASN A 384 21.89 -6.76 -3.30
C ASN A 384 20.75 -7.05 -2.30
N SER A 385 19.80 -6.15 -2.11
CA SER A 385 18.81 -6.27 -1.02
C SER A 385 17.52 -7.02 -1.37
N LEU A 386 17.17 -7.15 -2.65
CA LEU A 386 15.92 -7.80 -3.09
C LEU A 386 16.07 -9.22 -3.64
N SER A 387 17.26 -9.68 -3.98
CA SER A 387 17.45 -11.03 -4.48
C SER A 387 16.99 -12.11 -3.50
N TYR A 388 17.02 -11.83 -2.20
CA TYR A 388 16.49 -12.70 -1.15
C TYR A 388 14.97 -12.66 -0.99
N LEU A 389 14.31 -11.54 -1.35
CA LEU A 389 12.88 -11.39 -1.23
C LEU A 389 12.13 -12.22 -2.27
N TYR A 390 12.68 -12.31 -3.49
CA TYR A 390 12.01 -12.99 -4.61
C TYR A 390 12.39 -14.46 -4.78
N SER A 391 13.52 -14.90 -4.23
CA SER A 391 13.92 -16.32 -4.27
C SER A 391 13.16 -17.20 -3.28
N ASN A 392 12.48 -16.60 -2.29
CA ASN A 392 11.64 -17.30 -1.33
C ASN A 392 10.25 -16.61 -1.36
N GLN A 393 9.30 -17.16 -2.04
CA GLN A 393 7.88 -16.84 -2.30
C GLN A 393 7.04 -16.26 -1.15
N TYR A 394 7.58 -15.40 -0.25
CA TYR A 394 6.94 -15.07 1.02
C TYR A 394 6.64 -13.57 1.16
N PHE A 395 5.48 -13.13 0.68
CA PHE A 395 4.91 -11.84 1.05
C PHE A 395 3.41 -11.94 1.28
N THR A 396 2.98 -11.65 2.48
CA THR A 396 1.60 -11.42 2.84
C THR A 396 1.48 -10.16 3.67
N PHE A 397 0.62 -9.24 3.27
CA PHE A 397 0.26 -8.06 4.04
C PHE A 397 -1.24 -8.08 4.31
N GLN A 398 -1.61 -7.75 5.54
CA GLN A 398 -2.97 -7.44 5.93
C GLN A 398 -3.10 -5.92 5.85
N GLU A 399 -4.02 -5.39 5.04
CA GLU A 399 -4.41 -3.99 5.13
C GLU A 399 -5.16 -3.80 6.45
N PHE A 400 -4.57 -3.07 7.38
CA PHE A 400 -5.31 -2.50 8.50
C PHE A 400 -6.04 -1.27 7.98
N GLY A 401 -7.38 -1.27 8.15
CA GLY A 401 -8.29 -0.20 7.79
C GLY A 401 -8.05 1.11 8.54
#